data_32280ff6884047041231853b9bca177b
#
_entry.id   32280ff6884047041231853b9bca177b
#
_cell.length_a   1.000
_cell.length_b   1.000
_cell.length_c   1.000
_cell.angle_alpha   90.00
_cell.angle_beta   90.00
_cell.angle_gamma   90.00
#
_symmetry.space_group_name_H-M   'P 1'
#
loop_
_entity.id
_entity.type
_entity.pdbx_description
1 polymer ?
#
loop_
_entity_poly.entity_id
_entity_poly.type
_entity_poly.pdbx_seq_one_letter_code
_entity_poly.pdbx_strand_id
1 'polypeptide(L)'
;KVKKMWKEINKFLVTVDNLVWGVPLIILIMAGGLLLTTRIKLLQVRKLPLALKWMIKNEEGGEGEISSFSALCTALSATIGTGNIVGVATAVGAGGPGALFWMIVAAFLGMATKFSEGLLAVKYRVVAKDGHSLGGPFYYIEQGMGKRWKWLAKLFAFFGVCVGLFGIGTFSQVNGISSAVN
;
A
#
# COMPACT_ATOMS: atom_id res chain seq x y z
N LYS A 1 2.38 -40.57 0.02
CA LYS A 1 2.41 -39.75 -1.21
C LYS A 1 1.93 -38.30 -0.94
N VAL A 2 0.79 -38.10 -0.29
CA VAL A 2 0.21 -36.77 -0.01
C VAL A 2 1.17 -35.86 0.78
N LYS A 3 1.81 -36.36 1.86
CA LYS A 3 2.79 -35.56 2.65
C LYS A 3 4.01 -35.11 1.82
N LYS A 4 4.47 -35.92 0.86
CA LYS A 4 5.60 -35.57 -0.01
C LYS A 4 5.19 -34.48 -0.99
N MET A 5 4.01 -34.60 -1.58
CA MET A 5 3.43 -33.59 -2.46
C MET A 5 3.27 -32.23 -1.77
N TRP A 6 2.72 -32.21 -0.54
CA TRP A 6 2.60 -30.98 0.24
C TRP A 6 3.95 -30.36 0.59
N LYS A 7 4.99 -31.15 0.85
CA LYS A 7 6.35 -30.62 1.06
C LYS A 7 6.91 -29.94 -0.19
N GLU A 8 6.72 -30.53 -1.36
CA GLU A 8 7.18 -29.94 -2.63
C GLU A 8 6.42 -28.65 -2.98
N ILE A 9 5.09 -28.65 -2.79
CA ILE A 9 4.27 -27.45 -2.96
C ILE A 9 4.72 -26.34 -2.01
N ASN A 10 4.90 -26.65 -0.72
CA ASN A 10 5.34 -25.67 0.26
C ASN A 10 6.74 -25.13 -0.07
N LYS A 11 7.68 -26.00 -0.48
CA LYS A 11 9.02 -25.58 -0.90
C LYS A 11 8.96 -24.63 -2.10
N PHE A 12 8.12 -24.93 -3.08
CA PHE A 12 7.90 -24.06 -4.25
C PHE A 12 7.33 -22.70 -3.81
N LEU A 13 6.27 -22.70 -2.99
CA LEU A 13 5.65 -21.47 -2.50
C LEU A 13 6.63 -20.60 -1.71
N VAL A 14 7.42 -21.19 -0.81
CA VAL A 14 8.47 -20.49 -0.05
C VAL A 14 9.55 -19.93 -0.98
N THR A 15 9.92 -20.66 -2.04
CA THR A 15 10.90 -20.16 -3.02
C THR A 15 10.35 -18.95 -3.79
N VAL A 16 9.09 -19.01 -4.22
CA VAL A 16 8.41 -17.91 -4.90
C VAL A 16 8.27 -16.72 -3.95
N ASP A 17 7.87 -16.94 -2.71
CA ASP A 17 7.74 -15.91 -1.68
C ASP A 17 9.07 -15.19 -1.44
N ASN A 18 10.15 -15.92 -1.21
CA ASN A 18 11.49 -15.36 -1.04
C ASN A 18 12.00 -14.59 -2.27
N LEU A 19 11.62 -15.01 -3.48
CA LEU A 19 11.98 -14.31 -4.71
C LEU A 19 11.19 -13.01 -4.84
N VAL A 20 9.90 -13.04 -4.57
CA VAL A 20 9.00 -11.88 -4.72
C VAL A 20 9.26 -10.85 -3.63
N TRP A 21 9.34 -11.26 -2.35
CA TRP A 21 9.58 -10.37 -1.20
C TRP A 21 11.07 -10.15 -0.89
N GLY A 22 11.96 -10.64 -1.73
CA GLY A 22 13.40 -10.53 -1.55
C GLY A 22 13.99 -9.21 -2.04
N VAL A 23 15.31 -9.22 -2.19
CA VAL A 23 16.11 -8.07 -2.62
C VAL A 23 15.59 -7.39 -3.89
N PRO A 24 15.12 -8.10 -4.94
CA PRO A 24 14.62 -7.44 -6.16
C PRO A 24 13.46 -6.49 -5.90
N LEU A 25 12.49 -6.88 -5.07
CA LEU A 25 11.35 -6.03 -4.73
C LEU A 25 11.79 -4.81 -3.92
N ILE A 26 12.69 -5.00 -2.95
CA ILE A 26 13.24 -3.91 -2.14
C ILE A 26 13.91 -2.87 -3.05
N ILE A 27 14.75 -3.31 -3.98
CA ILE A 27 15.41 -2.42 -4.96
C ILE A 27 14.38 -1.68 -5.81
N LEU A 28 13.35 -2.35 -6.31
CA LEU A 28 12.30 -1.74 -7.11
C LEU A 28 11.52 -0.67 -6.33
N ILE A 29 11.15 -0.97 -5.08
CA ILE A 29 10.42 -0.03 -4.21
C ILE A 29 11.29 1.19 -3.90
N MET A 30 12.55 0.99 -3.52
CA MET A 30 13.46 2.07 -3.19
C MET A 30 13.79 2.92 -4.42
N ALA A 31 14.09 2.30 -5.55
CA ALA A 31 14.37 3.00 -6.81
C ALA A 31 13.14 3.76 -7.32
N GLY A 32 11.96 3.15 -7.28
CA GLY A 32 10.70 3.79 -7.65
C GLY A 32 10.37 4.97 -6.75
N GLY A 33 10.51 4.81 -5.43
CA GLY A 33 10.31 5.87 -4.46
C GLY A 33 11.30 7.03 -4.64
N LEU A 34 12.58 6.74 -4.90
CA LEU A 34 13.60 7.74 -5.19
C LEU A 34 13.30 8.50 -6.49
N LEU A 35 12.96 7.77 -7.55
CA LEU A 35 12.58 8.37 -8.84
C LEU A 35 11.36 9.28 -8.70
N LEU A 36 10.33 8.86 -7.98
CA LEU A 36 9.15 9.68 -7.74
C LEU A 36 9.51 10.90 -6.87
N THR A 37 10.27 10.73 -5.79
CA THR A 37 10.73 11.81 -4.92
C THR A 37 11.46 12.90 -5.71
N THR A 38 12.35 12.51 -6.61
CA THR A 38 13.08 13.47 -7.48
C THR A 38 12.14 14.12 -8.51
N ARG A 39 11.26 13.34 -9.14
CA ARG A 39 10.30 13.85 -10.15
C ARG A 39 9.32 14.86 -9.56
N ILE A 40 8.80 14.63 -8.36
CA ILE A 40 7.90 15.56 -7.67
C ILE A 40 8.66 16.64 -6.88
N LYS A 41 10.00 16.71 -7.02
CA LYS A 41 10.87 17.75 -6.41
C LYS A 41 10.71 17.85 -4.89
N LEU A 42 10.79 16.71 -4.18
CA LEU A 42 10.67 16.63 -2.73
C LEU A 42 9.35 17.26 -2.20
N LEU A 43 8.25 17.08 -2.91
CA LEU A 43 6.96 17.66 -2.57
C LEU A 43 6.52 17.28 -1.14
N GLN A 44 6.81 16.05 -0.70
CA GLN A 44 6.52 15.53 0.64
C GLN A 44 7.16 16.38 1.75
N VAL A 45 8.28 17.05 1.49
CA VAL A 45 8.90 17.98 2.45
C VAL A 45 8.38 19.40 2.26
N ARG A 46 8.39 19.87 1.00
CA ARG A 46 8.04 21.26 0.66
C ARG A 46 6.60 21.62 0.97
N LYS A 47 5.68 20.66 0.88
CA LYS A 47 4.25 20.88 1.11
C LYS A 47 3.73 20.24 2.40
N LEU A 48 4.63 19.75 3.25
CA LEU A 48 4.26 19.16 4.53
C LEU A 48 3.40 20.11 5.41
N PRO A 49 3.75 21.40 5.58
CA PRO A 49 2.93 22.30 6.40
C PRO A 49 1.52 22.49 5.81
N LEU A 50 1.41 22.52 4.48
CA LEU A 50 0.13 22.63 3.79
C LEU A 50 -0.70 21.37 3.96
N ALA A 51 -0.08 20.18 3.86
CA ALA A 51 -0.75 18.91 4.08
C ALA A 51 -1.29 18.80 5.51
N LEU A 52 -0.50 19.18 6.52
CA LEU A 52 -0.94 19.23 7.93
C LEU A 52 -2.10 20.18 8.14
N LYS A 53 -2.09 21.35 7.48
CA LYS A 53 -3.20 22.30 7.53
C LYS A 53 -4.49 21.67 6.98
N TRP A 54 -4.43 20.96 5.86
CA TRP A 54 -5.60 20.32 5.24
C TRP A 54 -6.09 19.08 5.97
N MET A 55 -5.27 18.46 6.80
CA MET A 55 -5.72 17.41 7.72
C MET A 55 -6.74 17.91 8.75
N ILE A 56 -6.61 19.18 9.17
CA ILE A 56 -7.43 19.77 10.23
C ILE A 56 -8.56 20.63 9.67
N LYS A 57 -8.27 21.37 8.58
CA LYS A 57 -9.27 22.20 7.90
C LYS A 57 -9.87 21.48 6.72
N ASN A 58 -11.18 21.27 6.76
CA ASN A 58 -11.93 20.86 5.60
C ASN A 58 -11.96 21.99 4.56
N GLU A 59 -11.71 21.69 3.31
CA GLU A 59 -11.99 22.63 2.21
C GLU A 59 -13.51 22.67 1.98
N GLU A 60 -14.08 23.87 2.07
CA GLU A 60 -15.45 24.14 1.66
C GLU A 60 -15.49 24.17 0.13
N GLY A 61 -16.30 23.29 -0.50
CA GLY A 61 -16.49 23.26 -1.94
C GLY A 61 -15.70 22.18 -2.71
N GLY A 62 -15.10 21.21 -2.04
CA GLY A 62 -14.51 20.04 -2.72
C GLY A 62 -15.58 19.14 -3.33
N GLU A 63 -15.34 18.63 -4.57
CA GLU A 63 -16.23 17.68 -5.28
C GLU A 63 -16.10 16.22 -4.75
N GLY A 64 -15.70 16.04 -3.50
CA GLY A 64 -15.55 14.72 -2.87
C GLY A 64 -16.78 14.32 -2.08
N GLU A 65 -17.04 13.01 -1.98
CA GLU A 65 -18.18 12.46 -1.20
C GLU A 65 -17.93 12.54 0.32
N ILE A 66 -16.67 12.65 0.74
CA ILE A 66 -16.27 12.67 2.15
C ILE A 66 -15.27 13.79 2.41
N SER A 67 -15.22 14.28 3.65
CA SER A 67 -14.26 15.30 4.07
C SER A 67 -12.82 14.79 4.04
N SER A 68 -11.84 15.70 3.94
CA SER A 68 -10.40 15.36 3.97
C SER A 68 -10.01 14.62 5.25
N PHE A 69 -10.57 15.02 6.40
CA PHE A 69 -10.34 14.33 7.67
C PHE A 69 -10.94 12.91 7.68
N SER A 70 -12.15 12.74 7.14
CA SER A 70 -12.80 11.43 7.04
C SER A 70 -12.03 10.49 6.11
N ALA A 71 -11.52 11.01 4.99
CA ALA A 71 -10.66 10.25 4.09
C ALA A 71 -9.35 9.80 4.77
N LEU A 72 -8.74 10.68 5.56
CA LEU A 72 -7.54 10.35 6.35
C LEU A 72 -7.85 9.25 7.38
N CYS A 73 -8.94 9.38 8.13
CA CYS A 73 -9.34 8.37 9.13
C CYS A 73 -9.57 7.00 8.48
N THR A 74 -10.23 6.98 7.32
CA THR A 74 -10.45 5.75 6.55
C THR A 74 -9.14 5.13 6.08
N ALA A 75 -8.21 5.94 5.55
CA ALA A 75 -6.91 5.47 5.12
C ALA A 75 -6.07 4.92 6.29
N LEU A 76 -6.08 5.60 7.44
CA LEU A 76 -5.37 5.16 8.63
C LEU A 76 -5.96 3.87 9.20
N SER A 77 -7.28 3.74 9.26
CA SER A 77 -7.94 2.52 9.75
C SER A 77 -7.64 1.29 8.88
N ALA A 78 -7.45 1.49 7.58
CA ALA A 78 -7.06 0.42 6.67
C ALA A 78 -5.56 0.08 6.73
N THR A 79 -4.72 1.01 7.21
CA THR A 79 -3.25 0.87 7.16
C THR A 79 -2.68 0.46 8.51
N ILE A 80 -3.25 0.95 9.62
CA ILE A 80 -2.76 0.67 10.97
C ILE A 80 -3.27 -0.69 11.43
N GLY A 81 -2.34 -1.60 11.72
CA GLY A 81 -2.63 -2.95 12.21
C GLY A 81 -1.53 -3.45 13.14
N THR A 82 -1.63 -4.69 13.60
CA THR A 82 -0.61 -5.35 14.47
C THR A 82 0.77 -5.39 13.80
N GLY A 83 0.85 -5.38 12.47
CA GLY A 83 2.11 -5.28 11.73
C GLY A 83 2.92 -4.03 12.06
N ASN A 84 2.27 -2.92 12.40
CA ASN A 84 2.95 -1.67 12.77
C ASN A 84 3.54 -1.73 14.19
N ILE A 85 3.15 -2.68 15.01
CA ILE A 85 3.66 -2.88 16.37
C ILE A 85 4.56 -4.12 16.39
N VAL A 86 3.99 -5.30 16.15
CA VAL A 86 4.71 -6.57 16.20
C VAL A 86 5.76 -6.68 15.08
N GLY A 87 5.42 -6.23 13.85
CA GLY A 87 6.34 -6.24 12.72
C GLY A 87 7.55 -5.32 12.94
N VAL A 88 7.33 -4.13 13.49
CA VAL A 88 8.42 -3.22 13.85
C VAL A 88 9.28 -3.77 14.97
N ALA A 89 8.67 -4.31 16.03
CA ALA A 89 9.40 -4.93 17.13
C ALA A 89 10.26 -6.11 16.65
N THR A 90 9.71 -6.97 15.78
CA THR A 90 10.43 -8.10 15.17
C THR A 90 11.59 -7.64 14.30
N ALA A 91 11.38 -6.61 13.48
CA ALA A 91 12.41 -6.06 12.62
C ALA A 91 13.57 -5.45 13.42
N VAL A 92 13.26 -4.72 14.49
CA VAL A 92 14.29 -4.16 15.40
C VAL A 92 14.98 -5.26 16.18
N GLY A 93 14.25 -6.28 16.63
CA GLY A 93 14.83 -7.44 17.32
C GLY A 93 15.79 -8.24 16.46
N ALA A 94 15.50 -8.41 15.17
CA ALA A 94 16.33 -9.16 14.23
C ALA A 94 17.47 -8.31 13.62
N GLY A 95 17.22 -7.05 13.31
CA GLY A 95 18.14 -6.18 12.59
C GLY A 95 18.81 -5.09 13.45
N GLY A 96 18.50 -5.03 14.74
CA GLY A 96 19.01 -4.02 15.65
C GLY A 96 18.56 -2.59 15.31
N PRO A 97 19.22 -1.56 15.87
CA PRO A 97 18.88 -0.14 15.62
C PRO A 97 18.95 0.26 14.16
N GLY A 98 19.77 -0.40 13.34
CA GLY A 98 19.88 -0.16 11.91
C GLY A 98 18.59 -0.44 11.15
N ALA A 99 17.76 -1.39 11.60
CA ALA A 99 16.47 -1.67 11.00
C ALA A 99 15.55 -0.44 11.06
N LEU A 100 15.50 0.24 12.22
CA LEU A 100 14.70 1.45 12.40
C LEU A 100 15.12 2.58 11.45
N PHE A 101 16.43 2.77 11.29
CA PHE A 101 16.95 3.76 10.33
C PHE A 101 16.46 3.47 8.91
N TRP A 102 16.58 2.24 8.43
CA TRP A 102 16.15 1.87 7.09
C TRP A 102 14.64 1.93 6.92
N MET A 103 13.87 1.63 7.97
CA MET A 103 12.41 1.78 7.95
C MET A 103 12.02 3.26 7.77
N ILE A 104 12.70 4.19 8.43
CA ILE A 104 12.46 5.64 8.27
C ILE A 104 12.80 6.08 6.82
N VAL A 105 13.92 5.63 6.28
CA VAL A 105 14.31 5.93 4.88
C VAL A 105 13.27 5.38 3.90
N ALA A 106 12.85 4.13 4.08
CA ALA A 106 11.83 3.52 3.23
C ALA A 106 10.48 4.23 3.34
N ALA A 107 10.07 4.63 4.54
CA ALA A 107 8.84 5.40 4.77
C ALA A 107 8.89 6.76 4.07
N PHE A 108 10.02 7.47 4.14
CA PHE A 108 10.21 8.76 3.47
C PHE A 108 10.04 8.63 1.95
N LEU A 109 10.64 7.62 1.33
CA LEU A 109 10.47 7.35 -0.10
C LEU A 109 9.05 6.86 -0.42
N GLY A 110 8.47 6.09 0.47
CA GLY A 110 7.09 5.60 0.37
C GLY A 110 6.04 6.71 0.35
N MET A 111 6.28 7.85 1.03
CA MET A 111 5.38 9.01 0.95
C MET A 111 5.21 9.53 -0.48
N ALA A 112 6.28 9.59 -1.27
CA ALA A 112 6.22 10.02 -2.67
C ALA A 112 5.39 9.03 -3.53
N THR A 113 5.55 7.73 -3.28
CA THR A 113 4.80 6.68 -3.96
C THR A 113 3.31 6.79 -3.64
N LYS A 114 2.96 6.92 -2.35
CA LYS A 114 1.57 7.07 -1.91
C LYS A 114 0.92 8.35 -2.42
N PHE A 115 1.63 9.46 -2.43
CA PHE A 115 1.14 10.69 -3.03
C PHE A 115 0.84 10.52 -4.52
N SER A 116 1.74 9.88 -5.27
CA SER A 116 1.56 9.64 -6.70
C SER A 116 0.39 8.70 -6.98
N GLU A 117 0.24 7.65 -6.16
CA GLU A 117 -0.89 6.72 -6.23
C GLU A 117 -2.23 7.44 -6.00
N GLY A 118 -2.33 8.23 -4.94
CA GLY A 118 -3.54 9.01 -4.64
C GLY A 118 -3.86 10.04 -5.73
N LEU A 119 -2.86 10.74 -6.24
CA LEU A 119 -3.01 11.69 -7.34
C LEU A 119 -3.56 11.01 -8.60
N LEU A 120 -3.01 9.85 -8.97
CA LEU A 120 -3.49 9.09 -10.13
C LEU A 120 -4.91 8.56 -9.90
N ALA A 121 -5.23 8.09 -8.71
CA ALA A 121 -6.56 7.62 -8.37
C ALA A 121 -7.62 8.73 -8.52
N VAL A 122 -7.32 9.95 -8.08
CA VAL A 122 -8.20 11.12 -8.25
C VAL A 122 -8.26 11.56 -9.70
N LYS A 123 -7.12 11.64 -10.38
CA LYS A 123 -7.05 12.12 -11.78
C LYS A 123 -7.83 11.23 -12.76
N TYR A 124 -7.81 9.92 -12.56
CA TYR A 124 -8.44 8.94 -13.44
C TYR A 124 -9.68 8.30 -12.81
N ARG A 125 -10.29 8.99 -11.83
CA ARG A 125 -11.57 8.54 -11.27
C ARG A 125 -12.68 8.60 -12.31
N VAL A 126 -13.62 7.69 -12.20
CA VAL A 126 -14.84 7.64 -13.01
C VAL A 126 -16.01 7.84 -12.08
N VAL A 127 -16.95 8.67 -12.48
CA VAL A 127 -18.21 8.82 -11.75
C VAL A 127 -19.20 7.81 -12.31
N ALA A 128 -19.68 6.91 -11.47
CA ALA A 128 -20.67 5.91 -11.83
C ALA A 128 -22.05 6.56 -12.03
N LYS A 129 -22.99 5.82 -12.63
CA LYS A 129 -24.34 6.33 -12.91
C LYS A 129 -25.14 6.70 -11.66
N ASP A 130 -24.78 6.14 -10.52
CA ASP A 130 -25.34 6.40 -9.19
C ASP A 130 -24.69 7.59 -8.47
N GLY A 131 -23.74 8.29 -9.12
CA GLY A 131 -23.01 9.43 -8.58
C GLY A 131 -21.76 9.08 -7.77
N HIS A 132 -21.50 7.81 -7.47
CA HIS A 132 -20.32 7.40 -6.72
C HIS A 132 -19.03 7.53 -7.51
N SER A 133 -17.98 8.04 -6.86
CA SER A 133 -16.64 8.15 -7.44
C SER A 133 -15.89 6.83 -7.34
N LEU A 134 -15.56 6.26 -8.49
CA LEU A 134 -14.79 5.02 -8.61
C LEU A 134 -13.38 5.35 -9.06
N GLY A 135 -12.39 4.96 -8.27
CA GLY A 135 -10.97 5.20 -8.54
C GLY A 135 -10.10 3.99 -8.14
N GLY A 136 -8.80 4.12 -8.36
CA GLY A 136 -7.84 3.12 -7.95
C GLY A 136 -6.98 2.57 -9.10
N PRO A 137 -6.09 1.57 -8.80
CA PRO A 137 -5.10 1.08 -9.74
C PRO A 137 -5.67 0.56 -11.06
N PHE A 138 -6.78 -0.17 -11.02
CA PHE A 138 -7.40 -0.69 -12.22
C PHE A 138 -7.92 0.43 -13.16
N TYR A 139 -8.40 1.55 -12.63
CA TYR A 139 -8.85 2.68 -13.45
C TYR A 139 -7.68 3.45 -14.04
N TYR A 140 -6.66 3.82 -13.25
CA TYR A 140 -5.56 4.59 -13.80
C TYR A 140 -4.61 3.76 -14.68
N ILE A 141 -4.55 2.43 -14.52
CA ILE A 141 -3.83 1.57 -15.47
C ILE A 141 -4.59 1.57 -16.81
N GLU A 142 -5.91 1.35 -16.82
CA GLU A 142 -6.68 1.29 -18.05
C GLU A 142 -6.73 2.64 -18.78
N GLN A 143 -6.96 3.73 -18.06
CA GLN A 143 -7.14 5.06 -18.66
C GLN A 143 -5.82 5.79 -18.86
N GLY A 144 -4.88 5.67 -17.92
CA GLY A 144 -3.61 6.38 -17.97
C GLY A 144 -2.58 5.73 -18.88
N MET A 145 -2.51 4.40 -18.93
CA MET A 145 -1.58 3.66 -19.79
C MET A 145 -2.20 3.29 -21.16
N GLY A 146 -3.52 3.40 -21.28
CA GLY A 146 -4.26 3.15 -22.51
C GLY A 146 -4.74 1.71 -22.70
N LYS A 147 -5.55 1.50 -23.74
CA LYS A 147 -6.28 0.25 -24.01
C LYS A 147 -5.40 -1.01 -24.09
N ARG A 148 -4.14 -0.86 -24.50
CA ARG A 148 -3.18 -1.97 -24.59
C ARG A 148 -2.87 -2.61 -23.23
N TRP A 149 -2.98 -1.85 -22.15
CA TRP A 149 -2.66 -2.28 -20.78
C TRP A 149 -3.89 -2.74 -19.98
N LYS A 150 -5.05 -2.84 -20.63
CA LYS A 150 -6.29 -3.29 -20.00
C LYS A 150 -6.19 -4.68 -19.34
N TRP A 151 -5.38 -5.57 -19.89
CA TRP A 151 -5.13 -6.88 -19.31
C TRP A 151 -4.48 -6.78 -17.93
N LEU A 152 -3.55 -5.82 -17.74
CA LEU A 152 -2.89 -5.59 -16.46
C LEU A 152 -3.87 -5.04 -15.41
N ALA A 153 -4.77 -4.14 -15.81
CA ALA A 153 -5.83 -3.64 -14.94
C ALA A 153 -6.75 -4.78 -14.46
N LYS A 154 -7.14 -5.70 -15.37
CA LYS A 154 -7.94 -6.87 -15.03
C LYS A 154 -7.20 -7.84 -14.10
N LEU A 155 -5.92 -8.07 -14.36
CA LEU A 155 -5.08 -8.93 -13.51
C LEU A 155 -4.96 -8.34 -12.10
N PHE A 156 -4.76 -7.03 -11.98
CA PHE A 156 -4.72 -6.34 -10.70
C PHE A 156 -6.06 -6.46 -9.96
N ALA A 157 -7.19 -6.26 -10.66
CA ALA A 157 -8.52 -6.41 -10.08
C ALA A 157 -8.78 -7.84 -9.61
N PHE A 158 -8.36 -8.85 -10.37
CA PHE A 158 -8.46 -10.26 -9.99
C PHE A 158 -7.70 -10.55 -8.69
N PHE A 159 -6.45 -10.12 -8.58
CA PHE A 159 -5.69 -10.27 -7.35
C PHE A 159 -6.30 -9.48 -6.19
N GLY A 160 -6.85 -8.29 -6.45
CA GLY A 160 -7.57 -7.52 -5.44
C GLY A 160 -8.79 -8.28 -4.87
N VAL A 161 -9.55 -8.96 -5.71
CA VAL A 161 -10.66 -9.82 -5.29
C VAL A 161 -10.15 -11.01 -4.47
N CYS A 162 -9.08 -11.69 -4.93
CA CYS A 162 -8.47 -12.79 -4.18
C CYS A 162 -8.03 -12.34 -2.78
N VAL A 163 -7.40 -11.18 -2.69
CA VAL A 163 -6.98 -10.55 -1.43
C VAL A 163 -8.17 -10.31 -0.51
N GLY A 164 -9.27 -9.77 -1.03
CA GLY A 164 -10.49 -9.55 -0.24
C GLY A 164 -11.13 -10.85 0.26
N LEU A 165 -11.15 -11.88 -0.58
CA LEU A 165 -11.74 -13.19 -0.24
C LEU A 165 -10.89 -13.97 0.78
N PHE A 166 -9.57 -13.95 0.65
CA PHE A 166 -8.66 -14.70 1.53
C PHE A 166 -8.26 -13.93 2.79
N GLY A 167 -8.74 -12.70 2.97
CA GLY A 167 -8.57 -11.91 4.19
C GLY A 167 -7.12 -11.55 4.49
N ILE A 168 -6.51 -10.68 3.70
CA ILE A 168 -5.13 -10.23 3.92
C ILE A 168 -4.95 -9.68 5.33
N GLY A 169 -3.97 -10.25 6.01
CA GLY A 169 -3.54 -9.79 7.32
C GLY A 169 -4.47 -10.15 8.47
N THR A 170 -5.70 -10.60 8.23
CA THR A 170 -6.66 -10.93 9.30
C THR A 170 -6.11 -12.03 10.20
N PHE A 171 -5.59 -13.12 9.64
CA PHE A 171 -5.03 -14.23 10.42
C PHE A 171 -3.80 -13.81 11.22
N SER A 172 -2.89 -13.03 10.66
CA SER A 172 -1.70 -12.55 11.37
C SER A 172 -2.06 -11.55 12.47
N GLN A 173 -3.06 -10.71 12.25
CA GLN A 173 -3.56 -9.76 13.24
C GLN A 173 -4.23 -10.48 14.42
N VAL A 174 -5.13 -11.44 14.14
CA VAL A 174 -5.79 -12.24 15.17
C VAL A 174 -4.75 -13.02 15.98
N ASN A 175 -3.76 -13.64 15.32
CA ASN A 175 -2.70 -14.37 16.02
C ASN A 175 -1.85 -13.44 16.89
N GLY A 176 -1.50 -12.24 16.41
CA GLY A 176 -0.76 -11.24 17.18
C GLY A 176 -1.52 -10.77 18.42
N ILE A 177 -2.83 -10.51 18.29
CA ILE A 177 -3.70 -10.10 19.40
C ILE A 177 -3.84 -11.25 20.40
N SER A 178 -4.13 -12.48 19.92
CA SER A 178 -4.26 -13.65 20.77
C SER A 178 -2.99 -13.94 21.57
N SER A 179 -1.82 -13.80 20.93
CA SER A 179 -0.52 -14.00 21.61
C SER A 179 -0.20 -12.93 22.66
N ALA A 180 -0.81 -11.75 22.56
CA ALA A 180 -0.62 -10.67 23.53
C ALA A 180 -1.54 -10.80 24.76
N VAL A 181 -2.66 -11.55 24.61
CA VAL A 181 -3.66 -11.77 25.68
C VAL A 181 -3.38 -13.04 26.51
N ASN A 182 -2.68 -14.02 25.94
CA ASN A 182 -2.25 -15.24 26.60
C ASN A 182 -0.87 -15.09 27.24
#